data_e3149ec7807f829ee141d4f72e809e1a
#
_entry.id   e3149ec7807f829ee141d4f72e809e1a
#
_cell.length_a   1.000
_cell.length_b   1.000
_cell.length_c   1.000
_cell.angle_alpha   90.00
_cell.angle_beta   90.00
_cell.angle_gamma   90.00
#
_symmetry.space_group_name_H-M   'P 1'
#
loop_
_entity.id
_entity.type
_entity.pdbx_description
1 polymer ?
#
loop_
_entity_poly.entity_id
_entity_poly.type
_entity_poly.pdbx_seq_one_letter_code
_entity_poly.pdbx_strand_id
1 'polypeptide(L)'
;MTPAGYNAALAALIRRRREAGKLSQNKLAAEAGISRTMLTHVERGLRFPTVDLLWRVARGLKTTPARILVEVERELRQGKTHVFASAARVTDFAKKARKRGG
;
A
#
# COMPACT_ATOMS: atom_id res chain seq x y z
N MET A 1 0.23 -2.89 -15.27
CA MET A 1 0.44 -2.81 -13.82
C MET A 1 1.45 -3.85 -13.38
N THR A 2 2.40 -3.48 -12.55
CA THR A 2 3.44 -4.39 -12.05
C THR A 2 3.21 -4.69 -10.57
N PRO A 3 3.76 -5.80 -10.04
CA PRO A 3 3.68 -6.05 -8.61
C PRO A 3 4.27 -4.90 -7.78
N ALA A 4 5.39 -4.31 -8.22
CA ALA A 4 5.98 -3.18 -7.53
C ALA A 4 5.04 -1.96 -7.53
N GLY A 5 4.35 -1.73 -8.64
CA GLY A 5 3.39 -0.65 -8.75
C GLY A 5 2.20 -0.85 -7.83
N TYR A 6 1.69 -2.05 -7.81
CA TYR A 6 0.60 -2.42 -6.92
C TYR A 6 1.00 -2.22 -5.46
N ASN A 7 2.20 -2.67 -5.11
CA ASN A 7 2.69 -2.56 -3.74
C ASN A 7 2.89 -1.11 -3.32
N ALA A 8 3.38 -0.26 -4.21
CA ALA A 8 3.54 1.16 -3.90
C ALA A 8 2.20 1.82 -3.61
N ALA A 9 1.18 1.49 -4.41
CA ALA A 9 -0.17 2.00 -4.19
C ALA A 9 -0.76 1.48 -2.87
N LEU A 10 -0.52 0.22 -2.58
CA LEU A 10 -0.96 -0.38 -1.32
C LEU A 10 -0.31 0.30 -0.12
N ALA A 11 0.99 0.51 -0.18
CA ALA A 11 1.73 1.18 0.89
C ALA A 11 1.18 2.58 1.15
N ALA A 12 0.94 3.32 0.08
CA ALA A 12 0.39 4.66 0.16
C ALA A 12 -1.01 4.67 0.77
N LEU A 13 -1.84 3.72 0.39
CA LEU A 13 -3.20 3.62 0.90
C LEU A 13 -3.21 3.29 2.40
N ILE A 14 -2.36 2.35 2.82
CA ILE A 14 -2.24 1.99 4.24
C ILE A 14 -1.86 3.22 5.05
N ARG A 15 -0.83 3.94 4.61
CA ARG A 15 -0.39 5.15 5.29
C ARG A 15 -1.51 6.19 5.37
N ARG A 16 -2.20 6.42 4.27
CA ARG A 16 -3.29 7.40 4.21
C ARG A 16 -4.41 7.05 5.16
N ARG A 17 -4.81 5.78 5.20
CA ARG A 17 -5.85 5.33 6.12
C ARG A 17 -5.42 5.44 7.57
N ARG A 18 -4.16 5.16 7.85
CA ARG A 18 -3.63 5.32 9.21
C ARG A 18 -3.71 6.79 9.63
N GLU A 19 -3.25 7.67 8.79
CA GLU A 19 -3.25 9.10 9.08
C GLU A 19 -4.68 9.65 9.20
N ALA A 20 -5.57 9.21 8.33
CA ALA A 20 -6.98 9.62 8.40
C ALA A 20 -7.64 9.16 9.70
N GLY A 21 -7.24 8.00 10.21
CA GLY A 21 -7.72 7.50 11.50
C GLY A 21 -6.99 8.09 12.69
N LYS A 22 -6.05 9.01 12.44
CA LYS A 22 -5.24 9.65 13.47
C LYS A 22 -4.47 8.67 14.34
N LEU A 23 -4.02 7.59 13.71
CA LEU A 23 -3.19 6.58 14.39
C LEU A 23 -1.72 6.88 14.15
N SER A 24 -0.92 6.79 15.22
CA SER A 24 0.53 6.81 15.07
C SER A 24 0.99 5.47 14.51
N GLN A 25 2.20 5.42 13.99
CA GLN A 25 2.79 4.16 13.56
C GLN A 25 2.90 3.18 14.74
N ASN A 26 3.29 3.67 15.92
CA ASN A 26 3.39 2.82 17.10
C ASN A 26 2.04 2.20 17.46
N LYS A 27 0.98 3.00 17.40
CA LYS A 27 -0.36 2.53 17.73
C LYS A 27 -0.84 1.47 16.74
N LEU A 28 -0.71 1.74 15.46
CA LEU A 28 -1.13 0.76 14.45
C LEU A 28 -0.30 -0.52 14.53
N ALA A 29 1.00 -0.40 14.71
CA ALA A 29 1.88 -1.56 14.84
C ALA A 29 1.45 -2.43 16.03
N ALA A 30 1.16 -1.80 17.16
CA ALA A 30 0.71 -2.51 18.36
C ALA A 30 -0.60 -3.24 18.09
N GLU A 31 -1.57 -2.58 17.47
CA GLU A 31 -2.86 -3.20 17.17
C GLU A 31 -2.75 -4.30 16.12
N ALA A 32 -1.85 -4.16 15.18
CA ALA A 32 -1.61 -5.17 14.16
C ALA A 32 -0.76 -6.34 14.66
N GLY A 33 -0.13 -6.19 15.82
CA GLY A 33 0.76 -7.22 16.36
C GLY A 33 2.06 -7.35 15.57
N ILE A 34 2.58 -6.25 15.06
CA ILE A 34 3.85 -6.22 14.32
C ILE A 34 4.76 -5.14 14.90
N SER A 35 6.04 -5.17 14.53
CA SER A 35 6.97 -4.14 14.97
C SER A 35 6.73 -2.84 14.21
N ARG A 36 7.10 -1.73 14.81
CA ARG A 36 7.06 -0.44 14.14
C ARG A 36 7.95 -0.42 12.90
N THR A 37 9.11 -1.06 12.99
CA THR A 37 10.04 -1.16 11.86
C THR A 37 9.37 -1.86 10.68
N MET A 38 8.67 -2.97 10.95
CA MET A 38 7.93 -3.69 9.93
C MET A 38 6.89 -2.80 9.28
N LEU A 39 6.11 -2.09 10.09
CA LEU A 39 5.08 -1.19 9.58
C LEU A 39 5.69 -0.07 8.73
N THR A 40 6.80 0.50 9.17
CA THR A 40 7.50 1.54 8.41
C THR A 40 7.91 1.01 7.02
N HIS A 41 8.44 -0.20 6.96
CA HIS A 41 8.84 -0.80 5.68
C HIS A 41 7.61 -1.02 4.78
N VAL A 42 6.51 -1.47 5.33
CA VAL A 42 5.27 -1.66 4.58
C VAL A 42 4.77 -0.32 4.03
N GLU A 43 4.75 0.72 4.86
CA GLU A 43 4.25 2.03 4.46
C GLU A 43 5.15 2.74 3.45
N ARG A 44 6.41 2.36 3.39
CA ARG A 44 7.35 2.90 2.39
C ARG A 44 7.40 2.09 1.11
N GLY A 45 6.67 0.99 1.06
CA GLY A 45 6.71 0.12 -0.11
C GLY A 45 8.02 -0.66 -0.26
N LEU A 46 8.81 -0.74 0.80
CA LEU A 46 10.08 -1.45 0.80
C LEU A 46 9.92 -2.96 0.97
N ARG A 47 8.71 -3.40 1.28
CA ARG A 47 8.42 -4.80 1.53
C ARG A 47 7.07 -5.15 0.95
N PHE A 48 7.00 -6.28 0.24
CA PHE A 48 5.73 -6.85 -0.16
C PHE A 48 5.12 -7.57 1.04
N PRO A 49 3.98 -7.12 1.55
CA PRO A 49 3.38 -7.79 2.70
C PRO A 49 2.87 -9.17 2.32
N THR A 50 3.07 -10.12 3.23
CA THR A 50 2.40 -11.42 3.10
C THR A 50 0.90 -11.23 3.35
N VAL A 51 0.11 -12.24 2.99
CA VAL A 51 -1.33 -12.19 3.28
C VAL A 51 -1.56 -12.05 4.79
N ASP A 52 -0.78 -12.76 5.61
CA ASP A 52 -0.87 -12.65 7.05
C ASP A 52 -0.59 -11.23 7.54
N LEU A 53 0.47 -10.62 7.04
CA LEU A 53 0.83 -9.25 7.43
C LEU A 53 -0.26 -8.27 7.00
N LEU A 54 -0.76 -8.40 5.78
CA LEU A 54 -1.83 -7.55 5.28
C LEU A 54 -3.10 -7.69 6.13
N TRP A 55 -3.44 -8.92 6.51
CA TRP A 55 -4.59 -9.17 7.37
C TRP A 55 -4.44 -8.46 8.72
N ARG A 56 -3.25 -8.53 9.32
CA ARG A 56 -2.97 -7.90 10.60
C ARG A 56 -3.09 -6.38 10.53
N VAL A 57 -2.51 -5.79 9.49
CA VAL A 57 -2.57 -4.34 9.27
C VAL A 57 -4.02 -3.90 9.01
N ALA A 58 -4.73 -4.65 8.16
CA ALA A 58 -6.13 -4.33 7.86
C ALA A 58 -6.98 -4.36 9.13
N ARG A 59 -6.77 -5.36 9.99
CA ARG A 59 -7.49 -5.46 11.26
C ARG A 59 -7.20 -4.25 12.15
N GLY A 60 -5.94 -3.83 12.21
CA GLY A 60 -5.56 -2.64 12.96
C GLY A 60 -6.21 -1.37 12.44
N LEU A 61 -6.49 -1.33 11.15
CA LEU A 61 -7.21 -0.23 10.50
C LEU A 61 -8.72 -0.43 10.52
N LYS A 62 -9.19 -1.49 11.15
CA LYS A 62 -10.63 -1.82 11.27
C LYS A 62 -11.30 -2.03 9.92
N THR A 63 -10.60 -2.71 9.05
CA THR A 63 -11.08 -3.06 7.72
C THR A 63 -10.63 -4.49 7.38
N THR A 64 -10.75 -4.88 6.12
CA THR A 64 -10.35 -6.21 5.66
C THR A 64 -9.35 -6.09 4.51
N PRO A 65 -8.52 -7.12 4.29
CA PRO A 65 -7.62 -7.11 3.13
C PRO A 65 -8.37 -6.92 1.81
N ALA A 66 -9.52 -7.55 1.66
CA ALA A 66 -10.30 -7.44 0.43
C ALA A 66 -10.70 -5.99 0.15
N ARG A 67 -11.16 -5.28 1.18
CA ARG A 67 -11.57 -3.88 1.02
C ARG A 67 -10.39 -2.99 0.67
N ILE A 68 -9.25 -3.23 1.30
CA ILE A 68 -8.03 -2.48 0.99
C ILE A 68 -7.62 -2.71 -0.46
N LEU A 69 -7.59 -3.98 -0.90
CA LEU A 69 -7.15 -4.30 -2.24
C LEU A 69 -8.11 -3.79 -3.31
N VAL A 70 -9.41 -3.83 -3.05
CA VAL A 70 -10.40 -3.24 -3.97
C VAL A 70 -10.13 -1.75 -4.16
N GLU A 71 -9.82 -1.06 -3.07
CA GLU A 71 -9.55 0.37 -3.12
C GLU A 71 -8.25 0.69 -3.87
N VAL A 72 -7.22 -0.14 -3.65
CA VAL A 72 -5.97 -0.03 -4.40
C VAL A 72 -6.23 -0.17 -5.90
N GLU A 73 -6.98 -1.17 -6.29
CA GLU A 73 -7.25 -1.42 -7.70
C GLU A 73 -8.10 -0.33 -8.32
N ARG A 74 -9.04 0.21 -7.56
CA ARG A 74 -9.84 1.34 -8.02
C ARG A 74 -8.98 2.56 -8.30
N GLU A 75 -8.07 2.88 -7.39
CA GLU A 75 -7.18 4.02 -7.58
C GLU A 75 -6.26 3.84 -8.77
N LEU A 76 -5.73 2.63 -8.95
CA LEU A 76 -4.87 2.34 -10.08
C LEU A 76 -5.61 2.44 -11.41
N ARG A 77 -6.85 1.97 -11.46
CA ARG A 77 -7.67 2.09 -12.68
C ARG A 77 -8.01 3.54 -13.00
N GLN A 78 -8.20 4.37 -11.98
CA GLN A 78 -8.53 5.77 -12.17
C GLN A 78 -7.29 6.63 -12.46
N GLY A 79 -6.11 6.05 -12.44
CA GLY A 79 -4.89 6.78 -12.67
C GLY A 79 -4.58 7.79 -11.59
N LYS A 80 -5.06 7.58 -10.38
CA LYS A 80 -4.76 8.47 -9.26
C LYS A 80 -3.34 8.25 -8.80
N THR A 81 -2.45 9.12 -9.29
CA THR A 81 -1.04 9.05 -8.97
C THR A 81 -0.60 10.20 -8.08
N HIS A 82 -1.57 10.96 -7.59
CA HIS A 82 -1.31 12.15 -6.78
C HIS A 82 -0.62 11.84 -5.46
N VAL A 83 -0.53 10.59 -5.13
CA VAL A 83 -0.22 10.21 -3.78
C VAL A 83 1.25 10.42 -3.47
N PHE A 84 2.16 10.13 -4.41
CA PHE A 84 3.59 10.14 -4.11
C PHE A 84 4.46 10.26 -5.35
N ALA A 85 5.68 10.78 -5.14
CA ALA A 85 6.74 10.69 -6.13
C ALA A 85 7.03 9.25 -6.54
N SER A 86 6.92 8.31 -5.58
CA SER A 86 7.09 6.89 -5.88
C SER A 86 5.99 6.35 -6.79
N ALA A 87 4.78 6.90 -6.73
CA ALA A 87 3.70 6.51 -7.62
C ALA A 87 3.99 6.93 -9.06
N ALA A 88 4.60 8.10 -9.26
CA ALA A 88 5.01 8.53 -10.58
C ALA A 88 6.04 7.56 -11.18
N ARG A 89 7.01 7.13 -10.37
CA ARG A 89 8.01 6.16 -10.78
C ARG A 89 7.37 4.83 -11.16
N VAL A 90 6.39 4.40 -10.41
CA VAL A 90 5.63 3.19 -10.67
C VAL A 90 4.87 3.30 -11.99
N THR A 91 4.24 4.44 -12.24
CA THR A 91 3.51 4.67 -13.48
C THR A 91 4.44 4.58 -14.68
N ASP A 92 5.63 5.18 -14.59
CA ASP A 92 6.63 5.09 -15.65
C ASP A 92 7.08 3.66 -15.89
N PHE A 93 7.30 2.91 -14.82
CA PHE A 93 7.70 1.52 -14.91
C PHE A 93 6.61 0.69 -15.60
N ALA A 94 5.35 0.91 -15.24
CA ALA A 94 4.23 0.21 -15.84
C ALA A 94 4.10 0.52 -17.34
N LYS A 95 4.33 1.77 -17.73
CA LYS A 95 4.32 2.15 -19.14
C LYS A 95 5.43 1.45 -19.92
N LYS A 96 6.63 1.39 -19.36
CA LYS A 96 7.75 0.68 -19.99
C LYS A 96 7.46 -0.80 -20.14
N ALA A 97 6.91 -1.42 -19.11
CA ALA A 97 6.54 -2.84 -19.15
C ALA A 97 5.48 -3.09 -20.22
N ARG A 98 4.52 -2.19 -20.36
CA ARG A 98 3.47 -2.31 -21.39
C ARG A 98 4.05 -2.25 -22.80
N LYS A 99 4.98 -1.33 -23.04
CA LYS A 99 5.64 -1.21 -24.34
C LYS A 99 6.42 -2.48 -24.68
N ARG A 100 7.05 -3.11 -23.71
CA ARG A 100 7.80 -4.34 -23.91
C ARG A 100 6.90 -5.54 -24.14
N GLY A 101 5.75 -5.55 -23.49
CA GLY A 101 4.81 -6.65 -23.58
C GLY A 101 3.89 -6.57 -24.80
N GLY A 102 3.86 -5.41 -25.40
CA GLY A 102 3.01 -5.18 -26.56
C GLY A 102 3.64 -5.64 -27.82
#